data_72834bd5eb30ca523a7d4383f0c66d98
#
_entry.id   72834bd5eb30ca523a7d4383f0c66d98
#
_cell.length_a   1.000
_cell.length_b   1.000
_cell.length_c   1.000
_cell.angle_alpha   90.00
_cell.angle_beta   90.00
_cell.angle_gamma   90.00
#
_symmetry.space_group_name_H-M   'P 1'
#
loop_
_entity.id
_entity.type
_entity.pdbx_description
1 polymer ?
#
loop_
_entity_poly.entity_id
_entity_poly.type
_entity_poly.pdbx_seq_one_letter_code
_entity_poly.pdbx_strand_id
1 'polypeptide(L)'
;SGNFWERSAAFNGCPIRRGGKIDLLYRAQSSRVLHEGETYEVSSIGHTTSVDGIHFTNHRQLIVPEEPWERFGCEDPRVTEIDGTFYIFYTALSTYPFSADGIKVAVALSKDLKTIDAKHPVTPFNAKAMTLFPEKVNGKFAAILTANTDRPPSTIGVAFFDRLEDMWSVDYWNAWYKTLADHEIKLQRNDAEHVEIGAPPLLTSAGWLLIYSHIRNYFTERKIFGIEAVLLDRNDPKNILAR
;
A
#
# COMPACT_ATOMS: atom_id res chain seq x y z
N SER A 1 -5.73 4.16 -23.03
CA SER A 1 -7.11 3.95 -22.62
C SER A 1 -8.00 5.09 -23.10
N GLY A 2 -9.27 4.78 -23.46
CA GLY A 2 -10.29 5.78 -23.77
C GLY A 2 -10.93 6.41 -22.53
N ASN A 3 -10.68 5.83 -21.36
CA ASN A 3 -11.28 6.26 -20.10
C ASN A 3 -10.61 7.52 -19.57
N PHE A 4 -11.40 8.53 -19.27
CA PHE A 4 -10.91 9.83 -18.80
C PHE A 4 -10.10 9.73 -17.48
N TRP A 5 -10.55 8.89 -16.55
CA TRP A 5 -9.97 8.72 -15.22
C TRP A 5 -8.58 8.01 -15.18
N GLU A 6 -8.16 7.38 -16.29
CA GLU A 6 -6.85 6.73 -16.43
C GLU A 6 -6.07 7.23 -17.65
N ARG A 7 -6.43 8.42 -18.18
CA ARG A 7 -5.92 8.89 -19.46
C ARG A 7 -4.47 9.34 -19.42
N SER A 8 -4.03 9.91 -18.30
CA SER A 8 -2.66 10.39 -18.15
C SER A 8 -1.68 9.24 -17.83
N ALA A 9 -2.06 8.34 -16.91
CA ALA A 9 -1.18 7.24 -16.52
C ALA A 9 -1.95 6.09 -15.85
N ALA A 10 -1.36 4.87 -15.94
CA ALA A 10 -1.74 3.68 -15.20
C ALA A 10 -0.46 2.95 -14.77
N PHE A 11 -0.24 2.77 -13.47
CA PHE A 11 0.99 2.22 -12.90
C PHE A 11 0.78 1.69 -11.48
N ASN A 12 1.86 1.20 -10.82
CA ASN A 12 1.83 0.68 -9.46
C ASN A 12 0.75 -0.40 -9.25
N GLY A 13 0.76 -1.41 -10.14
CA GLY A 13 -0.23 -2.48 -10.14
C GLY A 13 0.00 -3.51 -9.04
N CYS A 14 -1.09 -3.99 -8.44
CA CYS A 14 -1.13 -5.11 -7.50
C CYS A 14 -1.97 -6.24 -8.10
N PRO A 15 -1.35 -7.32 -8.62
CA PRO A 15 -2.07 -8.45 -9.20
C PRO A 15 -2.53 -9.44 -8.13
N ILE A 16 -3.71 -10.03 -8.35
CA ILE A 16 -4.27 -11.12 -7.55
C ILE A 16 -4.72 -12.23 -8.49
N ARG A 17 -4.30 -13.45 -8.24
CA ARG A 17 -4.77 -14.61 -9.00
C ARG A 17 -6.01 -15.21 -8.32
N ARG A 18 -7.13 -15.28 -9.07
CA ARG A 18 -8.39 -15.80 -8.58
C ARG A 18 -9.14 -16.57 -9.66
N GLY A 19 -9.54 -17.81 -9.37
CA GLY A 19 -10.38 -18.59 -10.29
C GLY A 19 -9.84 -18.73 -11.71
N GLY A 20 -8.50 -18.88 -11.87
CA GLY A 20 -7.86 -18.98 -13.18
C GLY A 20 -7.70 -17.64 -13.93
N LYS A 21 -8.08 -16.53 -13.30
CA LYS A 21 -7.91 -15.17 -13.83
C LYS A 21 -6.96 -14.37 -12.95
N ILE A 22 -6.47 -13.27 -13.50
CA ILE A 22 -5.71 -12.25 -12.78
C ILE A 22 -6.59 -11.02 -12.69
N ASP A 23 -6.89 -10.60 -11.47
CA ASP A 23 -7.41 -9.27 -11.17
C ASP A 23 -6.21 -8.35 -10.93
N LEU A 24 -6.17 -7.17 -11.55
CA LEU A 24 -5.11 -6.19 -11.36
C LEU A 24 -5.73 -4.89 -10.85
N LEU A 25 -5.37 -4.49 -9.64
CA LEU A 25 -5.64 -3.16 -9.14
C LEU A 25 -4.44 -2.27 -9.45
N TYR A 26 -4.66 -1.02 -9.81
CA TYR A 26 -3.58 -0.12 -10.19
C TYR A 26 -3.93 1.33 -9.89
N ARG A 27 -2.91 2.15 -9.71
CA ARG A 27 -3.08 3.60 -9.68
C ARG A 27 -3.37 4.11 -11.08
N ALA A 28 -4.46 4.84 -11.22
CA ALA A 28 -4.86 5.50 -12.44
C ALA A 28 -4.85 7.02 -12.23
N GLN A 29 -4.34 7.77 -13.20
CA GLN A 29 -4.37 9.23 -13.17
C GLN A 29 -5.23 9.77 -14.30
N SER A 30 -6.18 10.65 -13.95
CA SER A 30 -7.02 11.36 -14.90
C SER A 30 -6.21 12.34 -15.76
N SER A 31 -6.79 12.84 -16.82
CA SER A 31 -6.34 14.13 -17.39
C SER A 31 -6.45 15.22 -16.33
N ARG A 32 -5.69 16.30 -16.49
CA ARG A 32 -5.81 17.46 -15.59
C ARG A 32 -7.23 17.98 -15.56
N VAL A 33 -7.77 18.12 -14.37
CA VAL A 33 -9.15 18.59 -14.11
C VAL A 33 -9.17 19.57 -12.98
N LEU A 34 -10.19 20.41 -12.93
CA LEU A 34 -10.54 21.16 -11.74
C LEU A 34 -11.21 20.19 -10.75
N HIS A 35 -10.58 19.97 -9.62
CA HIS A 35 -11.08 19.13 -8.55
C HIS A 35 -10.79 19.81 -7.21
N GLU A 36 -11.81 19.95 -6.35
CA GLU A 36 -11.68 20.63 -5.03
C GLU A 36 -11.06 22.06 -5.12
N GLY A 37 -11.31 22.78 -6.22
CA GLY A 37 -10.78 24.11 -6.45
C GLY A 37 -9.37 24.19 -7.05
N GLU A 38 -8.71 23.04 -7.25
CA GLU A 38 -7.35 22.93 -7.77
C GLU A 38 -7.29 22.21 -9.13
N THR A 39 -6.29 22.51 -9.96
CA THR A 39 -6.14 21.90 -11.31
C THR A 39 -4.93 20.96 -11.34
N TYR A 40 -5.19 19.63 -11.32
CA TYR A 40 -4.17 18.60 -11.32
C TYR A 40 -4.70 17.27 -11.88
N GLU A 41 -3.84 16.25 -12.02
CA GLU A 41 -4.23 14.88 -12.34
C GLU A 41 -4.70 14.15 -11.07
N VAL A 42 -5.99 13.84 -10.97
CA VAL A 42 -6.56 13.13 -9.83
C VAL A 42 -6.21 11.64 -9.90
N SER A 43 -5.62 11.10 -8.85
CA SER A 43 -5.35 9.68 -8.71
C SER A 43 -6.57 8.94 -8.16
N SER A 44 -6.87 7.78 -8.75
CA SER A 44 -7.90 6.84 -8.31
C SER A 44 -7.40 5.41 -8.46
N ILE A 45 -8.10 4.42 -7.89
CA ILE A 45 -7.74 3.01 -8.07
C ILE A 45 -8.60 2.41 -9.18
N GLY A 46 -7.92 1.97 -10.23
CA GLY A 46 -8.49 1.18 -11.30
C GLY A 46 -8.45 -0.32 -11.01
N HIS A 47 -9.35 -1.06 -11.63
CA HIS A 47 -9.39 -2.51 -11.63
C HIS A 47 -9.56 -3.01 -13.07
N THR A 48 -8.83 -4.06 -13.42
CA THR A 48 -8.94 -4.75 -14.72
C THR A 48 -8.69 -6.24 -14.53
N THR A 49 -9.03 -7.04 -15.53
CA THR A 49 -8.90 -8.49 -15.47
C THR A 49 -8.16 -9.04 -16.69
N SER A 50 -7.43 -10.15 -16.49
CA SER A 50 -6.74 -10.88 -17.55
C SER A 50 -6.85 -12.39 -17.32
N VAL A 51 -6.80 -13.17 -18.40
CA VAL A 51 -6.69 -14.63 -18.35
C VAL A 51 -5.27 -15.11 -18.64
N ASP A 52 -4.44 -14.30 -19.24
CA ASP A 52 -3.07 -14.63 -19.67
C ASP A 52 -1.98 -13.77 -19.00
N GLY A 53 -2.37 -12.72 -18.26
CA GLY A 53 -1.45 -11.80 -17.61
C GLY A 53 -0.81 -10.77 -18.54
N ILE A 54 -1.21 -10.75 -19.81
CA ILE A 54 -0.67 -9.86 -20.86
C ILE A 54 -1.77 -8.94 -21.38
N HIS A 55 -2.92 -9.52 -21.70
CA HIS A 55 -4.06 -8.77 -22.24
C HIS A 55 -5.08 -8.51 -21.15
N PHE A 56 -5.21 -7.26 -20.76
CA PHE A 56 -6.13 -6.80 -19.72
C PHE A 56 -7.38 -6.16 -20.32
N THR A 57 -8.54 -6.52 -19.77
CA THR A 57 -9.87 -6.08 -20.21
C THR A 57 -10.75 -5.71 -19.01
N ASN A 58 -11.96 -5.19 -19.30
CA ASN A 58 -12.93 -4.82 -18.25
C ASN A 58 -12.40 -3.76 -17.27
N HIS A 59 -11.75 -2.71 -17.82
CA HIS A 59 -11.29 -1.57 -17.04
C HIS A 59 -12.44 -0.87 -16.33
N ARG A 60 -12.31 -0.67 -15.02
CA ARG A 60 -13.25 0.10 -14.21
C ARG A 60 -12.52 0.93 -13.17
N GLN A 61 -13.08 2.06 -12.81
CA GLN A 61 -12.63 2.83 -11.66
C GLN A 61 -13.28 2.22 -10.41
N LEU A 62 -12.46 1.69 -9.49
CA LEU A 62 -12.94 0.92 -8.33
C LEU A 62 -13.01 1.78 -7.07
N ILE A 63 -11.98 2.59 -6.80
CA ILE A 63 -11.95 3.51 -5.67
C ILE A 63 -11.72 4.92 -6.21
N VAL A 64 -12.65 5.80 -5.91
CA VAL A 64 -12.58 7.24 -6.22
C VAL A 64 -12.45 8.04 -4.95
N PRO A 65 -11.78 9.21 -4.97
CA PRO A 65 -11.67 10.07 -3.81
C PRO A 65 -13.02 10.73 -3.49
N GLU A 66 -13.70 10.20 -2.47
CA GLU A 66 -15.03 10.65 -2.03
C GLU A 66 -15.01 11.10 -0.56
N GLU A 67 -14.15 10.51 0.25
CA GLU A 67 -14.11 10.75 1.68
C GLU A 67 -13.14 11.90 2.04
N PRO A 68 -13.35 12.59 3.17
CA PRO A 68 -12.51 13.73 3.57
C PRO A 68 -11.02 13.43 3.66
N TRP A 69 -10.65 12.19 4.04
CA TRP A 69 -9.25 11.78 4.18
C TRP A 69 -8.56 11.42 2.87
N GLU A 70 -9.29 11.30 1.76
CA GLU A 70 -8.78 10.94 0.44
C GLU A 70 -9.21 11.91 -0.68
N ARG A 71 -9.82 13.05 -0.30
CA ARG A 71 -10.48 13.97 -1.23
C ARG A 71 -9.62 14.43 -2.42
N PHE A 72 -8.29 14.37 -2.29
CA PHE A 72 -7.37 14.78 -3.34
C PHE A 72 -6.72 13.61 -4.10
N GLY A 73 -7.05 12.37 -3.74
CA GLY A 73 -6.60 11.19 -4.49
C GLY A 73 -6.49 9.91 -3.67
N CYS A 74 -6.55 8.79 -4.40
CA CYS A 74 -6.31 7.43 -3.92
C CYS A 74 -5.20 6.81 -4.76
N GLU A 75 -4.12 6.31 -4.13
CA GLU A 75 -2.90 5.89 -4.82
C GLU A 75 -2.41 4.51 -4.36
N ASP A 76 -1.69 3.82 -5.26
CA ASP A 76 -0.79 2.71 -4.97
C ASP A 76 -1.45 1.55 -4.18
N PRO A 77 -2.43 0.85 -4.76
CA PRO A 77 -3.19 -0.18 -4.06
C PRO A 77 -2.33 -1.39 -3.70
N ARG A 78 -2.60 -1.97 -2.53
CA ARG A 78 -2.10 -3.26 -2.07
C ARG A 78 -3.27 -4.09 -1.57
N VAL A 79 -3.38 -5.32 -2.02
CA VAL A 79 -4.56 -6.14 -1.75
C VAL A 79 -4.17 -7.45 -1.09
N THR A 80 -4.86 -7.80 -0.01
CA THR A 80 -4.79 -9.10 0.63
C THR A 80 -6.19 -9.64 0.84
N GLU A 81 -6.43 -10.89 0.49
CA GLU A 81 -7.67 -11.59 0.77
C GLU A 81 -7.56 -12.34 2.09
N ILE A 82 -8.53 -12.12 3.00
CA ILE A 82 -8.67 -12.87 4.25
C ILE A 82 -10.14 -13.25 4.40
N ASP A 83 -10.43 -14.52 4.56
CA ASP A 83 -11.77 -15.08 4.80
C ASP A 83 -12.82 -14.57 3.77
N GLY A 84 -12.42 -14.50 2.49
CA GLY A 84 -13.28 -14.06 1.39
C GLY A 84 -13.58 -12.56 1.37
N THR A 85 -12.81 -11.76 2.11
CA THR A 85 -12.83 -10.30 2.06
C THR A 85 -11.50 -9.79 1.53
N PHE A 86 -11.54 -8.92 0.52
CA PHE A 86 -10.38 -8.21 0.01
C PHE A 86 -10.18 -6.93 0.80
N TYR A 87 -9.03 -6.83 1.46
CA TYR A 87 -8.54 -5.64 2.14
C TYR A 87 -7.64 -4.88 1.18
N ILE A 88 -8.14 -3.78 0.64
CA ILE A 88 -7.44 -2.97 -0.37
C ILE A 88 -6.87 -1.76 0.35
N PHE A 89 -5.60 -1.82 0.71
CA PHE A 89 -4.88 -0.68 1.27
C PHE A 89 -4.44 0.25 0.16
N TYR A 90 -4.52 1.54 0.41
CA TYR A 90 -4.10 2.57 -0.53
C TYR A 90 -3.59 3.80 0.20
N THR A 91 -2.81 4.61 -0.50
CA THR A 91 -2.39 5.93 -0.03
C THR A 91 -3.52 6.91 -0.28
N ALA A 92 -4.01 7.52 0.78
CA ALA A 92 -5.06 8.52 0.76
C ALA A 92 -4.46 9.93 0.87
N LEU A 93 -4.91 10.85 0.02
CA LEU A 93 -4.42 12.22 -0.08
C LEU A 93 -5.51 13.20 0.39
N SER A 94 -5.34 13.79 1.58
CA SER A 94 -6.37 14.66 2.20
C SER A 94 -6.13 16.15 1.98
N THR A 95 -4.97 16.55 1.47
CA THR A 95 -4.60 17.98 1.26
C THR A 95 -3.97 18.20 -0.11
N TYR A 96 -4.13 19.39 -0.63
CA TYR A 96 -3.40 19.91 -1.78
C TYR A 96 -2.94 21.35 -1.49
N PRO A 97 -1.69 21.75 -1.76
CA PRO A 97 -0.60 20.93 -2.30
C PRO A 97 -0.28 19.73 -1.40
N PHE A 98 0.20 18.63 -2.01
CA PHE A 98 0.51 17.40 -1.29
C PHE A 98 1.60 17.62 -0.24
N SER A 99 1.34 17.14 0.96
CA SER A 99 2.27 17.23 2.09
C SER A 99 2.20 15.97 2.95
N ALA A 100 3.26 15.70 3.70
CA ALA A 100 3.32 14.54 4.59
C ALA A 100 2.13 14.44 5.57
N ASP A 101 1.60 15.56 6.03
CA ASP A 101 0.45 15.58 6.95
C ASP A 101 -0.84 15.09 6.30
N GLY A 102 -0.97 15.32 5.00
CA GLY A 102 -2.13 14.89 4.21
C GLY A 102 -1.99 13.51 3.58
N ILE A 103 -0.83 12.86 3.70
CA ILE A 103 -0.54 11.56 3.06
C ILE A 103 -0.56 10.46 4.11
N LYS A 104 -1.55 9.57 4.05
CA LYS A 104 -1.81 8.52 5.04
C LYS A 104 -2.32 7.26 4.37
N VAL A 105 -2.37 6.18 5.13
CA VAL A 105 -2.96 4.92 4.67
C VAL A 105 -4.46 4.91 4.96
N ALA A 106 -5.23 4.44 3.99
CA ALA A 106 -6.62 4.03 4.16
C ALA A 106 -6.82 2.61 3.64
N VAL A 107 -7.96 2.00 3.97
CA VAL A 107 -8.36 0.67 3.50
C VAL A 107 -9.78 0.69 2.99
N ALA A 108 -10.01 0.02 1.87
CA ALA A 108 -11.31 -0.31 1.34
C ALA A 108 -11.56 -1.81 1.44
N LEU A 109 -12.79 -2.19 1.75
CA LEU A 109 -13.24 -3.57 1.87
C LEU A 109 -14.10 -3.94 0.66
N SER A 110 -13.87 -5.12 0.10
CA SER A 110 -14.65 -5.63 -1.03
C SER A 110 -14.80 -7.15 -0.93
N LYS A 111 -15.94 -7.68 -1.38
CA LYS A 111 -16.17 -9.12 -1.50
C LYS A 111 -15.88 -9.67 -2.90
N ASP A 112 -15.84 -8.80 -3.89
CA ASP A 112 -15.81 -9.23 -5.29
C ASP A 112 -14.83 -8.48 -6.19
N LEU A 113 -14.14 -7.45 -5.66
CA LEU A 113 -13.29 -6.49 -6.38
C LEU A 113 -14.04 -5.70 -7.47
N LYS A 114 -15.37 -5.61 -7.34
CA LYS A 114 -16.22 -4.85 -8.27
C LYS A 114 -16.94 -3.70 -7.58
N THR A 115 -17.25 -3.91 -6.29
CA THR A 115 -17.92 -2.95 -5.43
C THR A 115 -17.12 -2.77 -4.15
N ILE A 116 -17.18 -1.58 -3.57
CA ILE A 116 -16.60 -1.28 -2.27
C ILE A 116 -17.70 -1.31 -1.23
N ASP A 117 -17.55 -2.17 -0.22
CA ASP A 117 -18.52 -2.35 0.86
C ASP A 117 -18.32 -1.33 1.98
N ALA A 118 -17.07 -0.94 2.25
CA ALA A 118 -16.71 0.03 3.28
C ALA A 118 -15.32 0.64 3.01
N LYS A 119 -15.07 1.85 3.52
CA LYS A 119 -13.75 2.50 3.56
C LYS A 119 -13.45 2.98 4.98
N HIS A 120 -12.19 2.89 5.40
CA HIS A 120 -11.73 3.36 6.70
C HIS A 120 -10.38 4.07 6.58
N PRO A 121 -10.17 5.22 7.24
CA PRO A 121 -8.82 5.74 7.45
C PRO A 121 -8.07 4.82 8.42
N VAL A 122 -6.79 4.59 8.18
CA VAL A 122 -5.99 3.64 8.95
C VAL A 122 -4.96 4.37 9.82
N THR A 123 -3.95 4.99 9.20
CA THR A 123 -2.87 5.62 9.97
C THR A 123 -3.18 7.08 10.29
N PRO A 124 -2.99 7.54 11.54
CA PRO A 124 -3.07 8.96 11.88
C PRO A 124 -1.81 9.75 11.53
N PHE A 125 -0.73 9.08 11.14
CA PHE A 125 0.58 9.64 10.78
C PHE A 125 0.92 9.37 9.30
N ASN A 126 1.99 10.01 8.81
CA ASN A 126 2.48 9.82 7.45
C ASN A 126 2.96 8.38 7.22
N ALA A 127 2.30 7.69 6.30
CA ALA A 127 2.64 6.31 5.92
C ALA A 127 2.09 5.98 4.52
N LYS A 128 2.70 5.00 3.88
CA LYS A 128 2.29 4.43 2.58
C LYS A 128 2.51 2.92 2.55
N ALA A 129 2.13 2.31 1.44
CA ALA A 129 2.47 0.93 1.08
C ALA A 129 2.14 -0.09 2.18
N MET A 130 1.01 0.07 2.88
CA MET A 130 0.54 -0.91 3.86
C MET A 130 -0.10 -2.10 3.17
N THR A 131 0.09 -3.28 3.78
CA THR A 131 -0.61 -4.51 3.39
C THR A 131 -0.68 -5.47 4.57
N LEU A 132 -1.59 -6.46 4.50
CA LEU A 132 -1.64 -7.56 5.45
C LEU A 132 -0.72 -8.70 5.02
N PHE A 133 -0.24 -9.46 5.98
CA PHE A 133 0.23 -10.81 5.73
C PHE A 133 -0.99 -11.68 5.41
N PRO A 134 -0.90 -12.58 4.40
CA PRO A 134 -2.06 -13.39 3.97
C PRO A 134 -2.47 -14.46 4.99
N GLU A 135 -1.62 -14.76 5.96
CA GLU A 135 -1.87 -15.69 7.05
C GLU A 135 -1.51 -15.05 8.41
N LYS A 136 -2.10 -15.55 9.48
CA LYS A 136 -1.77 -15.11 10.84
C LYS A 136 -0.33 -15.47 11.21
N VAL A 137 0.33 -14.55 11.89
CA VAL A 137 1.65 -14.74 12.49
C VAL A 137 1.45 -14.94 14.00
N ASN A 138 1.83 -16.10 14.51
CA ASN A 138 1.62 -16.47 15.93
C ASN A 138 0.18 -16.27 16.42
N GLY A 139 -0.80 -16.61 15.58
CA GLY A 139 -2.22 -16.50 15.91
C GLY A 139 -2.82 -15.10 15.79
N LYS A 140 -2.02 -14.07 15.49
CA LYS A 140 -2.47 -12.68 15.29
C LYS A 140 -2.51 -12.32 13.81
N PHE A 141 -3.41 -11.44 13.43
CA PHE A 141 -3.32 -10.75 12.15
C PHE A 141 -2.10 -9.83 12.16
N ALA A 142 -1.40 -9.77 11.05
CA ALA A 142 -0.21 -8.94 10.93
C ALA A 142 -0.31 -8.04 9.70
N ALA A 143 0.16 -6.82 9.83
CA ALA A 143 0.34 -5.88 8.73
C ALA A 143 1.79 -5.40 8.66
N ILE A 144 2.19 -4.98 7.47
CA ILE A 144 3.46 -4.32 7.23
C ILE A 144 3.19 -3.00 6.50
N LEU A 145 3.89 -1.94 6.88
CA LEU A 145 3.72 -0.61 6.29
C LEU A 145 5.04 0.16 6.28
N THR A 146 5.11 1.18 5.43
CA THR A 146 6.22 2.14 5.42
C THR A 146 5.77 3.43 6.06
N ALA A 147 6.28 3.71 7.27
CA ALA A 147 6.06 4.97 7.98
C ALA A 147 7.07 6.04 7.53
N ASN A 148 6.69 7.31 7.63
CA ASN A 148 7.54 8.48 7.36
C ASN A 148 8.08 8.54 5.92
N THR A 149 7.33 8.04 4.94
CA THR A 149 7.76 8.07 3.52
C THR A 149 8.03 9.48 3.00
N ASP A 150 7.29 10.46 3.48
CA ASP A 150 7.42 11.87 3.09
C ASP A 150 8.09 12.73 4.18
N ARG A 151 8.60 12.07 5.23
CA ARG A 151 9.41 12.64 6.33
C ARG A 151 10.60 11.73 6.63
N PRO A 152 11.53 11.59 5.67
CA PRO A 152 12.61 10.63 5.78
C PRO A 152 13.49 10.87 7.03
N PRO A 153 14.08 9.80 7.60
CA PRO A 153 14.15 8.46 7.02
C PRO A 153 12.82 7.70 7.15
N SER A 154 12.48 6.94 6.09
CA SER A 154 11.34 6.02 6.13
C SER A 154 11.65 4.78 6.96
N THR A 155 10.63 4.19 7.56
CA THR A 155 10.77 2.99 8.38
C THR A 155 9.73 1.94 7.96
N ILE A 156 10.19 0.75 7.58
CA ILE A 156 9.29 -0.39 7.37
C ILE A 156 9.05 -1.07 8.72
N GLY A 157 7.80 -1.11 9.14
CA GLY A 157 7.39 -1.68 10.42
C GLY A 157 6.30 -2.73 10.31
N VAL A 158 6.27 -3.64 11.28
CA VAL A 158 5.24 -4.68 11.43
C VAL A 158 4.29 -4.32 12.56
N ALA A 159 2.99 -4.49 12.32
CA ALA A 159 1.93 -4.28 13.30
C ALA A 159 1.13 -5.58 13.50
N PHE A 160 0.67 -5.86 14.71
CA PHE A 160 -0.08 -7.06 15.04
C PHE A 160 -1.43 -6.72 15.67
N PHE A 161 -2.47 -7.46 15.28
CA PHE A 161 -3.84 -7.22 15.71
C PHE A 161 -4.49 -8.53 16.18
N ASP A 162 -5.28 -8.47 17.24
CA ASP A 162 -6.10 -9.60 17.67
C ASP A 162 -7.32 -9.75 16.76
N ARG A 163 -7.88 -8.64 16.29
CA ARG A 163 -9.00 -8.56 15.37
C ARG A 163 -8.68 -7.64 14.20
N LEU A 164 -9.24 -7.91 13.03
CA LEU A 164 -9.02 -7.09 11.82
C LEU A 164 -9.51 -5.66 11.99
N GLU A 165 -10.59 -5.45 12.76
CA GLU A 165 -11.14 -4.12 13.01
C GLU A 165 -10.22 -3.22 13.84
N ASP A 166 -9.26 -3.79 14.56
CA ASP A 166 -8.27 -3.02 15.32
C ASP A 166 -7.32 -2.22 14.40
N MET A 167 -7.25 -2.59 13.09
CA MET A 167 -6.42 -1.89 12.09
C MET A 167 -6.78 -0.44 11.86
N TRP A 168 -8.00 -0.01 12.13
CA TRP A 168 -8.41 1.40 11.99
C TRP A 168 -8.65 2.09 13.33
N SER A 169 -8.10 1.52 14.41
CA SER A 169 -8.08 2.17 15.73
C SER A 169 -7.00 3.24 15.80
N VAL A 170 -7.41 4.50 15.97
CA VAL A 170 -6.49 5.63 16.13
C VAL A 170 -5.60 5.46 17.36
N ASP A 171 -6.16 4.95 18.48
CA ASP A 171 -5.42 4.74 19.73
C ASP A 171 -4.34 3.67 19.57
N TYR A 172 -4.67 2.57 18.86
CA TYR A 172 -3.69 1.54 18.54
C TYR A 172 -2.49 2.15 17.77
N TRP A 173 -2.75 2.88 16.71
CA TRP A 173 -1.69 3.44 15.88
C TRP A 173 -0.90 4.54 16.58
N ASN A 174 -1.51 5.34 17.42
CA ASN A 174 -0.80 6.32 18.24
C ASN A 174 0.15 5.65 19.23
N ALA A 175 -0.24 4.54 19.84
CA ALA A 175 0.62 3.74 20.72
C ALA A 175 1.76 3.09 19.92
N TRP A 176 1.43 2.45 18.79
CA TRP A 176 2.40 1.79 17.92
C TRP A 176 3.47 2.76 17.39
N TYR A 177 3.05 3.96 16.95
CA TYR A 177 3.96 4.96 16.39
C TYR A 177 4.94 5.54 17.42
N LYS A 178 4.53 5.63 18.70
CA LYS A 178 5.42 6.06 19.79
C LYS A 178 6.59 5.10 20.00
N THR A 179 6.42 3.85 19.66
CA THR A 179 7.44 2.78 19.78
C THR A 179 7.85 2.24 18.41
N LEU A 180 7.81 3.06 17.36
CA LEU A 180 8.07 2.66 15.97
C LEU A 180 9.37 1.86 15.81
N ALA A 181 10.43 2.24 16.53
CA ALA A 181 11.72 1.54 16.49
C ALA A 181 11.65 0.07 16.96
N ASP A 182 10.69 -0.29 17.83
CA ASP A 182 10.50 -1.66 18.30
C ASP A 182 9.80 -2.56 17.26
N HIS A 183 9.20 -1.94 16.26
CA HIS A 183 8.43 -2.59 15.19
C HIS A 183 9.20 -2.69 13.87
N GLU A 184 10.37 -2.07 13.78
CA GLU A 184 11.13 -1.91 12.56
C GLU A 184 11.71 -3.22 12.03
N ILE A 185 11.65 -3.40 10.71
CA ILE A 185 12.50 -4.32 9.95
C ILE A 185 13.69 -3.51 9.41
N LYS A 186 14.88 -3.75 9.93
CA LYS A 186 16.10 -2.98 9.60
C LYS A 186 16.61 -3.33 8.20
N LEU A 187 16.01 -2.71 7.18
CA LEU A 187 16.40 -2.91 5.78
C LEU A 187 17.39 -1.87 5.28
N GLN A 188 17.34 -0.65 5.78
CA GLN A 188 18.31 0.41 5.45
C GLN A 188 19.72 0.03 5.93
N ARG A 189 20.72 0.37 5.13
CA ARG A 189 22.13 0.13 5.43
C ARG A 189 22.84 1.38 5.94
N ASN A 190 22.28 2.56 5.63
CA ASN A 190 22.75 3.86 6.09
C ASN A 190 21.64 4.93 5.96
N ASP A 191 21.86 6.09 6.56
CA ASP A 191 20.88 7.19 6.63
C ASP A 191 20.62 7.90 5.27
N ALA A 192 21.42 7.63 4.24
CA ALA A 192 21.21 8.20 2.90
C ALA A 192 20.26 7.37 2.03
N GLU A 193 19.79 6.27 2.54
CA GLU A 193 18.87 5.35 1.84
C GLU A 193 17.43 5.56 2.26
N HIS A 194 16.54 5.19 1.36
CA HIS A 194 15.10 5.14 1.61
C HIS A 194 14.56 3.78 1.19
N VAL A 195 13.69 3.22 1.99
CA VAL A 195 13.06 1.92 1.73
C VAL A 195 11.55 2.05 1.72
N GLU A 196 10.89 1.28 0.85
CA GLU A 196 9.44 1.26 0.74
C GLU A 196 8.95 -0.12 0.32
N ILE A 197 7.88 -0.61 0.92
CA ILE A 197 7.30 -1.92 0.59
C ILE A 197 6.84 -1.94 -0.86
N GLY A 198 7.27 -2.96 -1.60
CA GLY A 198 6.87 -3.18 -2.99
C GLY A 198 5.56 -3.95 -3.11
N ALA A 199 5.48 -5.13 -2.53
CA ALA A 199 4.35 -6.05 -2.66
C ALA A 199 3.94 -6.68 -1.31
N PRO A 200 2.72 -7.24 -1.21
CA PRO A 200 2.34 -8.06 -0.06
C PRO A 200 3.34 -9.20 0.18
N PRO A 201 3.67 -9.51 1.44
CA PRO A 201 4.56 -10.62 1.76
C PRO A 201 4.02 -11.95 1.23
N LEU A 202 4.90 -12.78 0.68
CA LEU A 202 4.57 -14.11 0.18
C LEU A 202 5.07 -15.17 1.15
N LEU A 203 4.18 -16.05 1.60
CA LEU A 203 4.59 -17.18 2.44
C LEU A 203 5.29 -18.23 1.56
N THR A 204 6.49 -18.62 1.98
CA THR A 204 7.30 -19.70 1.39
C THR A 204 7.57 -20.79 2.43
N SER A 205 8.13 -21.91 2.04
CA SER A 205 8.57 -22.97 2.96
C SER A 205 9.67 -22.48 3.93
N ALA A 206 10.42 -21.43 3.55
CA ALA A 206 11.56 -20.91 4.32
C ALA A 206 11.20 -19.69 5.19
N GLY A 207 10.04 -19.08 5.01
CA GLY A 207 9.59 -17.87 5.72
C GLY A 207 8.83 -16.93 4.81
N TRP A 208 8.72 -15.65 5.21
CA TRP A 208 8.04 -14.61 4.43
C TRP A 208 9.02 -13.95 3.46
N LEU A 209 8.73 -14.06 2.16
CA LEU A 209 9.46 -13.30 1.13
C LEU A 209 8.84 -11.91 1.02
N LEU A 210 9.62 -10.87 1.34
CA LEU A 210 9.26 -9.47 1.15
C LEU A 210 10.06 -8.88 -0.01
N ILE A 211 9.35 -8.27 -0.95
CA ILE A 211 9.94 -7.48 -2.05
C ILE A 211 9.73 -6.00 -1.70
N TYR A 212 10.78 -5.20 -1.79
CA TYR A 212 10.76 -3.80 -1.44
C TYR A 212 11.60 -2.94 -2.39
N SER A 213 11.27 -1.66 -2.46
CA SER A 213 12.08 -0.66 -3.15
C SER A 213 13.20 -0.19 -2.22
N HIS A 214 14.41 -0.19 -2.73
CA HIS A 214 15.59 0.34 -2.07
C HIS A 214 16.15 1.49 -2.89
N ILE A 215 16.08 2.71 -2.35
CA ILE A 215 16.46 3.92 -3.06
C ILE A 215 17.74 4.46 -2.42
N ARG A 216 18.84 4.35 -3.16
CA ARG A 216 20.14 4.91 -2.75
C ARG A 216 20.24 6.37 -3.12
N ASN A 217 21.05 7.11 -2.38
CA ASN A 217 21.26 8.55 -2.57
C ASN A 217 19.97 9.35 -2.56
N TYR A 218 19.04 8.98 -1.65
CA TYR A 218 17.66 9.50 -1.63
C TYR A 218 17.62 11.04 -1.51
N PHE A 219 18.54 11.65 -0.77
CA PHE A 219 18.60 13.10 -0.54
C PHE A 219 19.36 13.86 -1.62
N THR A 220 19.72 13.23 -2.73
CA THR A 220 20.44 13.86 -3.84
C THR A 220 19.60 13.86 -5.12
N GLU A 221 20.01 14.63 -6.13
CA GLU A 221 19.38 14.60 -7.45
C GLU A 221 19.64 13.28 -8.20
N ARG A 222 20.64 12.49 -7.78
CA ARG A 222 21.05 11.22 -8.40
C ARG A 222 20.54 10.01 -7.63
N LYS A 223 19.24 9.97 -7.40
CA LYS A 223 18.59 8.81 -6.78
C LYS A 223 18.74 7.56 -7.65
N ILE A 224 19.05 6.43 -7.03
CA ILE A 224 19.16 5.13 -7.69
C ILE A 224 18.08 4.23 -7.12
N PHE A 225 17.07 3.95 -7.93
CA PHE A 225 15.98 3.05 -7.56
C PHE A 225 16.38 1.60 -7.83
N GLY A 226 16.21 0.76 -6.83
CA GLY A 226 16.41 -0.68 -6.90
C GLY A 226 15.22 -1.43 -6.34
N ILE A 227 15.09 -2.69 -6.76
CA ILE A 227 14.15 -3.65 -6.17
C ILE A 227 15.01 -4.70 -5.50
N GLU A 228 14.72 -4.95 -4.22
CA GLU A 228 15.39 -5.95 -3.42
C GLU A 228 14.37 -6.92 -2.82
N ALA A 229 14.86 -8.08 -2.41
CA ALA A 229 14.07 -9.10 -1.73
C ALA A 229 14.76 -9.50 -0.43
N VAL A 230 13.96 -9.79 0.59
CA VAL A 230 14.43 -10.27 1.88
C VAL A 230 13.54 -11.42 2.35
N LEU A 231 14.16 -12.41 2.98
CA LEU A 231 13.46 -13.50 3.64
C LEU A 231 13.35 -13.17 5.13
N LEU A 232 12.12 -13.12 5.64
CA LEU A 232 11.81 -12.84 7.05
C LEU A 232 11.39 -14.12 7.75
N ASP A 233 11.66 -14.20 9.05
CA ASP A 233 11.24 -15.33 9.87
C ASP A 233 9.71 -15.48 9.88
N ARG A 234 9.24 -16.71 9.84
CA ARG A 234 7.80 -17.01 9.77
C ARG A 234 7.05 -16.57 11.02
N ASN A 235 7.69 -16.67 12.19
CA ASN A 235 7.06 -16.38 13.48
C ASN A 235 7.40 -14.98 13.99
N ASP A 236 8.55 -14.43 13.60
CA ASP A 236 8.92 -13.04 13.90
C ASP A 236 9.37 -12.34 12.60
N PRO A 237 8.43 -11.73 11.85
CA PRO A 237 8.77 -11.07 10.58
C PRO A 237 9.72 -9.87 10.70
N LYS A 238 10.08 -9.44 11.89
CA LYS A 238 11.13 -8.44 12.11
C LYS A 238 12.54 -9.04 11.97
N ASN A 239 12.65 -10.35 12.12
CA ASN A 239 13.91 -11.07 12.00
C ASN A 239 14.21 -11.43 10.54
N ILE A 240 15.35 -10.94 10.03
CA ILE A 240 15.80 -11.18 8.65
C ILE A 240 16.63 -12.47 8.64
N LEU A 241 16.18 -13.45 7.85
CA LEU A 241 16.88 -14.72 7.67
C LEU A 241 17.89 -14.67 6.52
N ALA A 242 17.56 -13.94 5.44
CA ALA A 242 18.42 -13.80 4.25
C ALA A 242 18.10 -12.51 3.47
N ARG A 243 19.09 -12.04 2.71
CA ARG A 243 19.02 -10.90 1.78
C ARG A 243 19.57 -11.29 0.42
#